data_d572a18416d1316a82842dccaabf91a0
#
_entry.id   d572a18416d1316a82842dccaabf91a0
#
_cell.length_a   1.000
_cell.length_b   1.000
_cell.length_c   1.000
_cell.angle_alpha   90.00
_cell.angle_beta   90.00
_cell.angle_gamma   90.00
#
_symmetry.space_group_name_H-M   'P 1'
#
loop_
_entity.id
_entity.type
_entity.pdbx_description
1 polymer ?
#
loop_
_entity_poly.entity_id
_entity_poly.type
_entity_poly.pdbx_seq_one_letter_code
_entity_poly.pdbx_strand_id
1 'polypeptide(L)'
;MKKWQTCLLGVGSICCLAACSAKNMSDEATMKEQTKTEQVSSQTATKGQAVADFELTGVDGKTYRLSDYKGKKVYLKFWASSCSICLASLPDTDEIAKDAGDDYVVLTVVSPGHKGEQAEADFKNWYKGLDYKNFPVLIDPSGKLL
;
A
#
# COMPACT_ATOMS: atom_id res chain seq x y z
N MET A 1 37.05 31.01 -9.89
CA MET A 1 38.50 30.70 -9.79
C MET A 1 38.81 30.28 -8.37
N LYS A 2 39.02 29.04 -8.10
CA LYS A 2 39.72 28.39 -6.97
C LYS A 2 39.44 26.91 -7.10
N LYS A 3 40.26 26.26 -7.75
CA LYS A 3 41.46 25.40 -7.47
C LYS A 3 41.07 24.09 -6.81
N TRP A 4 41.09 23.07 -7.64
CA TRP A 4 41.18 21.65 -7.34
C TRP A 4 42.49 21.36 -6.62
N GLN A 5 42.46 20.55 -5.59
CA GLN A 5 43.63 19.88 -5.10
C GLN A 5 43.36 18.37 -5.02
N THR A 6 43.99 17.72 -5.94
CA THR A 6 44.31 16.29 -5.99
C THR A 6 45.22 15.93 -4.83
N CYS A 7 44.94 14.84 -4.14
CA CYS A 7 45.93 14.12 -3.36
C CYS A 7 45.84 12.63 -3.71
N LEU A 8 46.92 12.18 -4.36
CA LEU A 8 47.23 10.82 -4.76
C LEU A 8 48.05 10.16 -3.61
N LEU A 9 48.02 8.83 -3.61
CA LEU A 9 49.01 7.86 -3.10
C LEU A 9 48.79 7.25 -1.71
N GLY A 10 48.74 5.93 -1.74
CA GLY A 10 48.97 5.05 -0.60
C GLY A 10 48.64 3.58 -0.92
N VAL A 11 49.59 2.93 -1.57
CA VAL A 11 49.70 1.49 -1.88
C VAL A 11 49.92 0.65 -0.59
N GLY A 12 49.34 -0.56 -0.56
CA GLY A 12 49.66 -1.57 0.45
C GLY A 12 48.61 -2.68 0.46
N SER A 13 48.69 -3.62 -0.34
CA SER A 13 49.19 -5.00 -0.40
C SER A 13 49.09 -5.75 0.95
N ILE A 14 48.43 -6.88 0.95
CA ILE A 14 48.89 -8.22 1.30
C ILE A 14 47.71 -9.15 1.57
N CYS A 15 47.68 -10.20 0.76
CA CYS A 15 47.06 -11.52 0.90
C CYS A 15 47.06 -12.12 2.31
N CYS A 16 45.99 -12.88 2.62
CA CYS A 16 46.14 -14.22 3.18
C CYS A 16 44.92 -15.08 2.86
N LEU A 17 45.12 -16.04 2.00
CA LEU A 17 44.34 -17.25 1.81
C LEU A 17 44.56 -18.17 2.99
N ALA A 18 43.51 -18.69 3.59
CA ALA A 18 43.55 -19.95 4.34
C ALA A 18 42.22 -20.67 4.18
N ALA A 19 42.25 -21.69 3.36
CA ALA A 19 41.25 -22.75 3.31
C ALA A 19 41.61 -23.81 4.37
N CYS A 20 40.60 -24.35 5.06
CA CYS A 20 40.55 -25.68 5.69
C CYS A 20 39.07 -25.92 6.00
N SER A 21 38.37 -26.74 5.23
CA SER A 21 38.28 -28.19 5.19
C SER A 21 37.70 -28.84 6.45
N ALA A 22 36.47 -29.28 6.29
CA ALA A 22 35.74 -30.45 6.81
C ALA A 22 36.14 -31.09 8.16
N LYS A 23 35.12 -31.30 9.02
CA LYS A 23 34.60 -32.66 9.40
C LYS A 23 33.41 -32.56 10.35
N ASN A 24 32.36 -33.13 9.88
CA ASN A 24 31.38 -34.01 10.50
C ASN A 24 31.58 -34.34 11.99
N MET A 25 30.58 -34.13 12.85
CA MET A 25 29.96 -35.21 13.64
C MET A 25 28.73 -34.71 14.40
N SER A 26 27.75 -35.54 14.33
CA SER A 26 26.45 -35.54 14.99
C SER A 26 26.52 -35.23 16.47
N ASP A 27 25.58 -34.45 17.00
CA ASP A 27 24.80 -34.89 18.15
C ASP A 27 23.48 -34.13 18.26
N GLU A 28 22.53 -34.91 18.56
CA GLU A 28 21.08 -34.70 18.70
C GLU A 28 20.77 -33.90 19.97
N ALA A 29 20.06 -32.80 19.86
CA ALA A 29 19.23 -32.29 20.95
C ALA A 29 18.08 -31.43 20.38
N THR A 30 16.93 -32.01 20.37
CA THR A 30 15.60 -31.48 20.24
C THR A 30 15.44 -30.12 20.90
N MET A 31 15.17 -29.09 20.09
CA MET A 31 14.44 -27.92 20.55
C MET A 31 13.48 -27.50 19.46
N LYS A 32 12.20 -27.85 19.70
CA LYS A 32 11.06 -27.41 18.92
C LYS A 32 10.90 -25.89 19.15
N GLU A 33 11.38 -25.10 18.25
CA GLU A 33 10.97 -23.70 18.10
C GLU A 33 9.99 -23.64 16.93
N GLN A 34 8.73 -23.53 17.30
CA GLN A 34 7.63 -23.28 16.37
C GLN A 34 7.79 -21.86 15.83
N THR A 35 8.50 -21.72 14.75
CA THR A 35 8.37 -20.52 13.89
C THR A 35 7.03 -20.65 13.18
N LYS A 36 6.01 -20.02 13.77
CA LYS A 36 4.74 -19.77 13.12
C LYS A 36 5.00 -18.79 11.97
N THR A 37 5.30 -19.36 10.82
CA THR A 37 5.29 -18.61 9.57
C THR A 37 3.86 -18.17 9.32
N GLU A 38 3.56 -16.90 9.62
CA GLU A 38 2.37 -16.25 9.08
C GLU A 38 2.54 -16.22 7.57
N GLN A 39 1.86 -17.15 6.91
CA GLN A 39 1.63 -17.08 5.49
C GLN A 39 0.82 -15.80 5.24
N VAL A 40 1.51 -14.76 4.79
CA VAL A 40 0.87 -13.68 4.04
C VAL A 40 0.27 -14.37 2.81
N SER A 41 -1.02 -14.63 2.90
CA SER A 41 -1.80 -15.11 1.77
C SER A 41 -1.80 -14.01 0.72
N SER A 42 -0.84 -14.07 -0.21
CA SER A 42 -0.95 -13.41 -1.50
C SER A 42 -2.16 -14.03 -2.20
N GLN A 43 -3.33 -13.44 -2.00
CA GLN A 43 -4.49 -13.76 -2.82
C GLN A 43 -4.18 -13.25 -4.22
N THR A 44 -3.62 -14.12 -5.02
CA THR A 44 -3.52 -13.91 -6.47
C THR A 44 -4.95 -13.73 -6.95
N ALA A 45 -5.28 -12.52 -7.39
CA ALA A 45 -6.58 -12.23 -7.97
C ALA A 45 -6.82 -13.18 -9.14
N THR A 46 -7.69 -14.17 -8.96
CA THR A 46 -8.03 -15.13 -10.00
C THR A 46 -8.89 -14.39 -11.01
N LYS A 47 -8.36 -14.21 -12.22
CA LYS A 47 -9.08 -13.55 -13.32
C LYS A 47 -10.43 -14.24 -13.53
N GLY A 48 -11.51 -13.48 -13.41
CA GLY A 48 -12.87 -13.95 -13.63
C GLY A 48 -13.70 -14.25 -12.37
N GLN A 49 -13.15 -14.07 -11.17
CA GLN A 49 -13.97 -14.15 -9.96
C GLN A 49 -14.75 -12.85 -9.76
N ALA A 50 -16.06 -12.93 -9.59
CA ALA A 50 -16.91 -11.78 -9.31
C ALA A 50 -16.52 -11.18 -7.95
N VAL A 51 -16.28 -9.87 -7.92
CA VAL A 51 -16.13 -9.12 -6.68
C VAL A 51 -17.50 -9.00 -6.00
N ALA A 52 -17.54 -9.22 -4.68
CA ALA A 52 -18.77 -9.03 -3.91
C ALA A 52 -19.25 -7.57 -4.02
N ASP A 53 -20.55 -7.39 -4.19
CA ASP A 53 -21.13 -6.05 -4.19
C ASP A 53 -20.98 -5.39 -2.83
N PHE A 54 -20.79 -4.09 -2.81
CA PHE A 54 -20.77 -3.29 -1.59
C PHE A 54 -21.56 -2.01 -1.77
N GLU A 55 -22.05 -1.48 -0.67
CA GLU A 55 -22.66 -0.17 -0.57
C GLU A 55 -21.95 0.63 0.52
N LEU A 56 -21.43 1.81 0.18
CA LEU A 56 -20.73 2.70 1.10
C LEU A 56 -21.21 4.14 0.92
N THR A 57 -21.13 4.92 2.00
CA THR A 57 -21.40 6.36 1.96
C THR A 57 -20.08 7.12 1.76
N GLY A 58 -20.07 8.03 0.82
CA GLY A 58 -18.94 8.93 0.59
C GLY A 58 -18.84 10.05 1.64
N VAL A 59 -17.69 10.71 1.72
CA VAL A 59 -17.53 11.94 2.54
C VAL A 59 -18.44 13.07 2.09
N ASP A 60 -18.92 13.03 0.83
CA ASP A 60 -19.88 13.93 0.24
C ASP A 60 -21.34 13.63 0.64
N GLY A 61 -21.56 12.57 1.43
CA GLY A 61 -22.87 12.12 1.90
C GLY A 61 -23.68 11.31 0.89
N LYS A 62 -23.14 11.04 -0.31
CA LYS A 62 -23.79 10.20 -1.31
C LYS A 62 -23.54 8.72 -1.05
N THR A 63 -24.47 7.89 -1.48
CA THR A 63 -24.33 6.42 -1.46
C THR A 63 -23.76 5.94 -2.78
N TYR A 64 -22.79 5.03 -2.70
CA TYR A 64 -22.10 4.42 -3.82
C TYR A 64 -22.21 2.90 -3.72
N ARG A 65 -22.69 2.27 -4.80
CA ARG A 65 -22.77 0.80 -4.92
C ARG A 65 -21.87 0.34 -6.04
N LEU A 66 -21.13 -0.72 -5.84
CA LEU A 66 -20.30 -1.27 -6.91
C LEU A 66 -21.15 -1.71 -8.11
N SER A 67 -22.35 -2.22 -7.85
CA SER A 67 -23.33 -2.62 -8.89
C SER A 67 -23.78 -1.49 -9.82
N ASP A 68 -23.69 -0.23 -9.40
CA ASP A 68 -24.06 0.93 -10.22
C ASP A 68 -23.06 1.16 -11.38
N TYR A 69 -21.89 0.56 -11.29
CA TYR A 69 -20.81 0.65 -12.28
C TYR A 69 -20.67 -0.60 -13.15
N LYS A 70 -21.73 -1.43 -13.24
CA LYS A 70 -21.72 -2.61 -14.12
C LYS A 70 -21.42 -2.21 -15.57
N GLY A 71 -20.51 -2.95 -16.21
CA GLY A 71 -20.06 -2.68 -17.57
C GLY A 71 -18.93 -1.65 -17.70
N LYS A 72 -18.56 -0.96 -16.61
CA LYS A 72 -17.40 -0.07 -16.56
C LYS A 72 -16.22 -0.74 -15.87
N LYS A 73 -15.00 -0.32 -16.19
CA LYS A 73 -13.82 -0.63 -15.40
C LYS A 73 -13.85 0.22 -14.13
N VAL A 74 -13.63 -0.39 -12.96
CA VAL A 74 -13.54 0.33 -11.69
C VAL A 74 -12.13 0.23 -11.16
N TYR A 75 -11.48 1.39 -10.97
CA TYR A 75 -10.24 1.51 -10.23
C TYR A 75 -10.58 1.79 -8.76
N LEU A 76 -10.36 0.80 -7.91
CA LEU A 76 -10.64 0.90 -6.48
C LEU A 76 -9.32 1.07 -5.71
N LYS A 77 -9.16 2.21 -5.03
CA LYS A 77 -7.96 2.52 -4.25
C LYS A 77 -8.28 2.55 -2.76
N PHE A 78 -7.57 1.74 -2.00
CA PHE A 78 -7.60 1.80 -0.53
C PHE A 78 -6.45 2.66 -0.02
N TRP A 79 -6.73 3.51 0.96
CA TRP A 79 -5.72 4.39 1.54
C TRP A 79 -6.08 4.81 2.97
N ALA A 80 -5.14 5.43 3.68
CA ALA A 80 -5.33 5.97 5.02
C ALA A 80 -4.63 7.32 5.18
N SER A 81 -5.14 8.21 6.04
CA SER A 81 -4.53 9.51 6.33
C SER A 81 -3.17 9.38 7.01
N SER A 82 -2.94 8.28 7.72
CA SER A 82 -1.66 7.94 8.36
C SER A 82 -0.60 7.39 7.38
N CYS A 83 -0.98 7.09 6.13
CA CYS A 83 -0.12 6.50 5.12
C CYS A 83 0.51 7.57 4.23
N SER A 84 1.74 7.97 4.51
CA SER A 84 2.43 9.05 3.79
C SER A 84 2.59 8.79 2.28
N ILE A 85 2.91 7.56 1.88
CA ILE A 85 3.03 7.19 0.46
C ILE A 85 1.66 7.19 -0.22
N CYS A 86 0.58 6.85 0.51
CA CYS A 86 -0.77 6.94 0.00
C CYS A 86 -1.14 8.39 -0.30
N LEU A 87 -0.84 9.30 0.65
CA LEU A 87 -1.10 10.73 0.50
C LEU A 87 -0.31 11.34 -0.67
N ALA A 88 0.96 10.98 -0.81
CA ALA A 88 1.81 11.45 -1.90
C ALA A 88 1.26 11.08 -3.30
N SER A 89 0.46 10.01 -3.39
CA SER A 89 -0.13 9.53 -4.65
C SER A 89 -1.59 9.99 -4.88
N LEU A 90 -2.18 10.81 -3.99
CA LEU A 90 -3.52 11.34 -4.19
C LEU A 90 -3.62 12.35 -5.34
N PRO A 91 -2.62 13.25 -5.57
CA PRO A 91 -2.64 14.12 -6.74
C PRO A 91 -2.72 13.34 -8.05
N ASP A 92 -1.90 12.31 -8.22
CA ASP A 92 -1.93 11.45 -9.41
C ASP A 92 -3.29 10.73 -9.54
N THR A 93 -3.87 10.32 -8.41
CA THR A 93 -5.20 9.69 -8.38
C THR A 93 -6.29 10.66 -8.86
N ASP A 94 -6.18 11.94 -8.49
CA ASP A 94 -7.12 12.99 -8.89
C ASP A 94 -7.02 13.28 -10.40
N GLU A 95 -5.80 13.32 -10.95
CA GLU A 95 -5.58 13.44 -12.40
C GLU A 95 -6.15 12.22 -13.15
N ILE A 96 -5.87 11.00 -12.69
CA ILE A 96 -6.42 9.78 -13.29
C ILE A 96 -7.95 9.83 -13.27
N ALA A 97 -8.55 10.26 -12.16
CA ALA A 97 -10.01 10.34 -12.05
C ALA A 97 -10.61 11.41 -12.97
N LYS A 98 -9.92 12.55 -13.14
CA LYS A 98 -10.31 13.62 -14.05
C LYS A 98 -10.31 13.17 -15.51
N ASP A 99 -9.30 12.35 -15.88
CA ASP A 99 -9.12 11.85 -17.25
C ASP A 99 -9.93 10.58 -17.55
N ALA A 100 -10.65 10.04 -16.56
CA ALA A 100 -11.36 8.76 -16.64
C ALA A 100 -12.43 8.72 -17.75
N GLY A 101 -13.09 9.84 -18.02
CA GLY A 101 -14.16 9.92 -19.01
C GLY A 101 -15.26 8.89 -18.76
N ASP A 102 -15.66 8.18 -19.84
CA ASP A 102 -16.63 7.09 -19.77
C ASP A 102 -15.99 5.69 -19.68
N ASP A 103 -14.66 5.60 -19.81
CA ASP A 103 -13.95 4.32 -19.94
C ASP A 103 -13.83 3.58 -18.60
N TYR A 104 -13.61 4.30 -17.51
CA TYR A 104 -13.47 3.73 -16.18
C TYR A 104 -13.94 4.72 -15.10
N VAL A 105 -14.07 4.22 -13.89
CA VAL A 105 -14.44 5.00 -12.70
C VAL A 105 -13.36 4.81 -11.63
N VAL A 106 -13.01 5.90 -10.97
CA VAL A 106 -12.09 5.88 -9.82
C VAL A 106 -12.92 6.02 -8.54
N LEU A 107 -12.80 5.03 -7.66
CA LEU A 107 -13.38 5.05 -6.32
C LEU A 107 -12.25 4.91 -5.30
N THR A 108 -12.30 5.65 -4.23
CA THR A 108 -11.33 5.50 -3.15
C THR A 108 -12.03 5.13 -1.84
N VAL A 109 -11.39 4.30 -1.02
CA VAL A 109 -11.96 3.78 0.23
C VAL A 109 -11.01 4.04 1.38
N VAL A 110 -11.58 4.52 2.48
CA VAL A 110 -10.91 4.69 3.76
C VAL A 110 -11.73 3.96 4.82
N SER A 111 -11.07 3.29 5.75
CA SER A 111 -11.72 2.55 6.84
C SER A 111 -11.37 3.17 8.19
N PRO A 112 -12.16 4.15 8.67
CA PRO A 112 -11.91 4.83 9.93
C PRO A 112 -11.86 3.87 11.13
N GLY A 113 -10.91 4.10 12.03
CA GLY A 113 -10.69 3.25 13.20
C GLY A 113 -9.97 1.92 12.90
N HIS A 114 -9.61 1.67 11.64
CA HIS A 114 -8.90 0.45 11.23
C HIS A 114 -7.51 0.77 10.69
N LYS A 115 -6.54 -0.15 10.86
CA LYS A 115 -5.17 -0.06 10.32
C LYS A 115 -4.46 1.28 10.58
N GLY A 116 -4.74 1.92 11.72
CA GLY A 116 -4.13 3.19 12.11
C GLY A 116 -4.81 4.43 11.53
N GLU A 117 -5.97 4.29 10.86
CA GLU A 117 -6.77 5.44 10.46
C GLU A 117 -7.49 6.03 11.68
N GLN A 118 -7.64 7.35 11.71
CA GLN A 118 -8.35 8.08 12.75
C GLN A 118 -9.86 7.76 12.75
N ALA A 119 -10.59 8.22 13.78
CA ALA A 119 -12.03 8.07 13.82
C ALA A 119 -12.72 8.83 12.67
N GLU A 120 -13.89 8.37 12.26
CA GLU A 120 -14.59 8.90 11.07
C GLU A 120 -14.81 10.41 11.12
N ALA A 121 -15.20 10.96 12.27
CA ALA A 121 -15.43 12.39 12.43
C ALA A 121 -14.14 13.21 12.25
N ASP A 122 -13.04 12.72 12.80
CA ASP A 122 -11.72 13.36 12.70
C ASP A 122 -11.19 13.28 11.28
N PHE A 123 -11.34 12.11 10.64
CA PHE A 123 -11.00 11.92 9.23
C PHE A 123 -11.76 12.90 8.33
N LYS A 124 -13.08 12.98 8.48
CA LYS A 124 -13.92 13.89 7.67
C LYS A 124 -13.52 15.35 7.86
N ASN A 125 -13.19 15.77 9.09
CA ASN A 125 -12.72 17.13 9.35
C ASN A 125 -11.36 17.41 8.72
N TRP A 126 -10.44 16.48 8.84
CA TRP A 126 -9.12 16.58 8.24
C TRP A 126 -9.22 16.61 6.70
N TYR A 127 -10.03 15.73 6.10
CA TYR A 127 -10.19 15.63 4.65
C TYR A 127 -10.78 16.89 4.01
N LYS A 128 -11.60 17.67 4.73
CA LYS A 128 -12.12 18.97 4.26
C LYS A 128 -11.01 19.97 3.89
N GLY A 129 -9.82 19.81 4.44
CA GLY A 129 -8.64 20.63 4.12
C GLY A 129 -7.95 20.23 2.82
N LEU A 130 -8.34 19.12 2.21
CA LEU A 130 -7.79 18.65 0.94
C LEU A 130 -8.71 19.05 -0.23
N ASP A 131 -8.09 19.43 -1.35
CA ASP A 131 -8.84 19.96 -2.53
C ASP A 131 -8.86 18.94 -3.68
N TYR A 132 -9.28 17.68 -3.39
CA TYR A 132 -9.50 16.64 -4.40
C TYR A 132 -10.98 16.58 -4.77
N LYS A 133 -11.31 16.72 -6.06
CA LYS A 133 -12.70 16.86 -6.54
C LYS A 133 -13.10 15.80 -7.57
N ASN A 134 -12.13 15.10 -8.14
CA ASN A 134 -12.38 14.23 -9.29
C ASN A 134 -12.67 12.78 -8.88
N PHE A 135 -12.41 12.38 -7.63
CA PHE A 135 -12.76 11.07 -7.11
C PHE A 135 -13.54 11.14 -5.80
N PRO A 136 -14.52 10.26 -5.58
CA PRO A 136 -15.18 10.12 -4.28
C PRO A 136 -14.30 9.38 -3.28
N VAL A 137 -14.42 9.76 -2.00
CA VAL A 137 -13.84 9.03 -0.88
C VAL A 137 -14.96 8.33 -0.13
N LEU A 138 -14.98 7.02 -0.18
CA LEU A 138 -15.98 6.16 0.43
C LEU A 138 -15.50 5.75 1.84
N ILE A 139 -16.43 5.72 2.77
CA ILE A 139 -16.16 5.36 4.15
C ILE A 139 -16.61 3.93 4.39
N ASP A 140 -15.67 3.06 4.77
CA ASP A 140 -15.93 1.69 5.23
C ASP A 140 -15.70 1.60 6.75
N PRO A 141 -16.71 1.90 7.57
CA PRO A 141 -16.55 1.89 9.04
C PRO A 141 -16.41 0.48 9.61
N SER A 142 -16.70 -0.53 8.80
CA SER A 142 -16.61 -1.93 9.21
C SER A 142 -15.21 -2.53 8.99
N GLY A 143 -14.37 -1.91 8.15
CA GLY A 143 -13.09 -2.44 7.72
C GLY A 143 -13.18 -3.76 6.94
N LYS A 144 -14.36 -4.13 6.43
CA LYS A 144 -14.57 -5.43 5.75
C LYS A 144 -13.98 -5.49 4.36
N LEU A 145 -13.72 -4.35 3.75
CA LEU A 145 -13.12 -4.28 2.42
C LEU A 145 -11.58 -4.22 2.46
N LEU A 146 -10.97 -4.14 3.67
CA LEU A 146 -9.52 -4.09 3.86
C LEU A 146 -8.84 -5.46 3.70
#